data_d64b58525b23a84948af63c449dddc37
#
_entry.id   d64b58525b23a84948af63c449dddc37
#
_cell.length_a   1.000
_cell.length_b   1.000
_cell.length_c   1.000
_cell.angle_alpha   90.00
_cell.angle_beta   90.00
_cell.angle_gamma   90.00
#
_symmetry.space_group_name_H-M   'P 1'
#
loop_
_entity.id
_entity.type
_entity.pdbx_description
1 polymer ?
#
loop_
_entity_poly.entity_id
_entity_poly.type
_entity_poly.pdbx_seq_one_letter_code
_entity_poly.pdbx_strand_id
1 'polypeptide(L)'
;MLSRQTMSNWVLRVAEDWLKPVYEELHGRLLQRQVLHADETTLQVLKLEGRTARSKCYMWLYRTSGDAEHPIVLYEYQPTRKAENAAAFLEGFSGWLHADGYAGYHRLPENIRVVGCWAHLRRKFDEAVNALPKEQRVGCAALEGLEYCNALFGIEQELAGLPPEERYEQRCLLYTSPSP
;
A
#
# COMPACT_ATOMS: atom_id res chain seq x y z
N MET A 1 13.40 33.18 26.82
CA MET A 1 12.38 32.55 25.98
C MET A 1 13.06 32.12 24.69
N LEU A 2 12.88 30.84 24.26
CA LEU A 2 13.47 30.35 23.00
C LEU A 2 12.76 30.99 21.81
N SER A 3 13.51 31.39 20.80
CA SER A 3 12.93 31.92 19.57
C SER A 3 12.33 30.82 18.72
N ARG A 4 11.29 31.14 17.92
CA ARG A 4 10.72 30.17 16.94
C ARG A 4 11.80 29.67 15.99
N GLN A 5 12.72 30.54 15.56
CA GLN A 5 13.82 30.19 14.67
C GLN A 5 14.77 29.15 15.32
N THR A 6 15.09 29.32 16.59
CA THR A 6 15.94 28.33 17.32
C THR A 6 15.27 26.96 17.37
N MET A 7 13.97 26.90 17.68
CA MET A 7 13.22 25.66 17.73
C MET A 7 13.15 25.00 16.35
N SER A 8 12.88 25.79 15.30
CA SER A 8 12.87 25.30 13.92
C SER A 8 14.21 24.70 13.50
N ASN A 9 15.30 25.41 13.80
CA ASN A 9 16.66 24.93 13.49
C ASN A 9 16.99 23.62 14.22
N TRP A 10 16.56 23.45 15.47
CA TRP A 10 16.77 22.19 16.20
C TRP A 10 16.02 21.03 15.55
N VAL A 11 14.75 21.24 15.17
CA VAL A 11 13.96 20.19 14.48
C VAL A 11 14.63 19.80 13.17
N LEU A 12 15.06 20.78 12.36
CA LEU A 12 15.74 20.52 11.10
C LEU A 12 17.05 19.75 11.29
N ARG A 13 17.87 20.15 12.28
CA ARG A 13 19.13 19.45 12.58
C ARG A 13 18.90 18.02 13.06
N VAL A 14 17.93 17.82 13.95
CA VAL A 14 17.60 16.45 14.40
C VAL A 14 17.13 15.59 13.21
N ALA A 15 16.31 16.16 12.33
CA ALA A 15 15.85 15.45 11.14
C ALA A 15 17.00 15.07 10.21
N GLU A 16 17.91 16.01 9.91
CA GLU A 16 19.02 15.79 8.98
C GLU A 16 20.14 14.93 9.58
N ASP A 17 20.55 15.23 10.81
CA ASP A 17 21.75 14.60 11.40
C ASP A 17 21.46 13.23 12.01
N TRP A 18 20.20 12.95 12.41
CA TRP A 18 19.86 11.73 13.16
C TRP A 18 18.77 10.89 12.51
N LEU A 19 17.66 11.50 12.07
CA LEU A 19 16.53 10.73 11.54
C LEU A 19 16.75 10.29 10.09
N LYS A 20 17.37 11.12 9.27
CA LYS A 20 17.64 10.79 7.87
C LYS A 20 18.55 9.57 7.70
N PRO A 21 19.70 9.43 8.40
CA PRO A 21 20.51 8.22 8.31
C PRO A 21 19.75 6.95 8.71
N VAL A 22 18.88 7.02 9.73
CA VAL A 22 18.04 5.90 10.13
C VAL A 22 17.01 5.57 9.04
N TYR A 23 16.39 6.58 8.45
CA TYR A 23 15.45 6.41 7.34
C TYR A 23 16.11 5.75 6.14
N GLU A 24 17.31 6.20 5.76
CA GLU A 24 18.07 5.67 4.63
C GLU A 24 18.49 4.20 4.87
N GLU A 25 18.89 3.86 6.08
CA GLU A 25 19.19 2.46 6.45
C GLU A 25 17.93 1.59 6.38
N LEU A 26 16.81 2.06 6.91
CA LEU A 26 15.52 1.35 6.84
C LEU A 26 15.03 1.21 5.39
N HIS A 27 15.22 2.23 4.56
CA HIS A 27 14.92 2.17 3.13
C HIS A 27 15.77 1.12 2.43
N GLY A 28 17.09 1.11 2.64
CA GLY A 28 17.97 0.09 2.10
C GLY A 28 17.55 -1.33 2.48
N ARG A 29 17.19 -1.56 3.76
CA ARG A 29 16.68 -2.86 4.23
C ARG A 29 15.31 -3.21 3.65
N LEU A 30 14.45 -2.23 3.45
CA LEU A 30 13.15 -2.43 2.82
C LEU A 30 13.32 -2.96 1.39
N LEU A 31 14.20 -2.35 0.59
CA LEU A 31 14.45 -2.74 -0.80
C LEU A 31 15.07 -4.14 -0.97
N GLN A 32 15.63 -4.71 0.08
CA GLN A 32 16.18 -6.09 0.09
C GLN A 32 15.09 -7.16 0.29
N ARG A 33 13.85 -6.78 0.55
CA ARG A 33 12.75 -7.72 0.76
C ARG A 33 12.24 -8.27 -0.57
N GLN A 34 11.67 -9.49 -0.53
CA GLN A 34 11.06 -10.11 -1.72
C GLN A 34 9.65 -9.58 -2.01
N VAL A 35 8.94 -9.15 -0.97
CA VAL A 35 7.55 -8.67 -1.06
C VAL A 35 7.43 -7.34 -0.33
N LEU A 36 6.93 -6.34 -1.05
CA LEU A 36 6.57 -5.04 -0.49
C LEU A 36 5.10 -4.73 -0.74
N HIS A 37 4.55 -3.87 0.09
CA HIS A 37 3.25 -3.25 -0.11
C HIS A 37 3.45 -1.75 -0.33
N ALA A 38 2.70 -1.19 -1.27
CA ALA A 38 2.64 0.24 -1.53
C ALA A 38 1.19 0.73 -1.58
N ASP A 39 0.97 1.90 -1.06
CA ASP A 39 -0.29 2.63 -1.12
C ASP A 39 -0.01 4.13 -1.04
N GLU A 40 -0.92 4.97 -1.49
CA GLU A 40 -0.80 6.41 -1.33
C GLU A 40 -2.13 7.05 -0.96
N THR A 41 -2.05 8.06 -0.12
CA THR A 41 -3.21 8.86 0.29
C THR A 41 -3.02 10.33 -0.03
N THR A 42 -4.13 11.03 -0.24
CA THR A 42 -4.06 12.48 -0.50
C THR A 42 -3.73 13.23 0.77
N LEU A 43 -2.87 14.24 0.61
CA LEU A 43 -2.48 15.18 1.65
C LEU A 43 -2.71 16.61 1.16
N GLN A 44 -3.26 17.48 2.03
CA GLN A 44 -3.40 18.90 1.73
C GLN A 44 -2.23 19.67 2.32
N VAL A 45 -1.52 20.42 1.47
CA VAL A 45 -0.46 21.35 1.89
C VAL A 45 -0.92 22.77 1.58
N LEU A 46 -1.12 23.57 2.62
CA LEU A 46 -1.69 24.91 2.48
C LEU A 46 -0.74 25.93 1.81
N LYS A 47 0.56 25.74 2.00
CA LYS A 47 1.60 26.64 1.45
C LYS A 47 2.62 25.80 0.71
N LEU A 48 2.44 25.67 -0.59
CA LEU A 48 3.37 25.02 -1.50
C LEU A 48 3.69 26.02 -2.62
N GLU A 49 4.97 26.30 -2.82
CA GLU A 49 5.42 27.26 -3.82
C GLU A 49 4.93 26.86 -5.23
N GLY A 50 4.39 27.82 -5.97
CA GLY A 50 3.87 27.60 -7.31
C GLY A 50 2.56 26.81 -7.39
N ARG A 51 1.89 26.49 -6.26
CA ARG A 51 0.63 25.73 -6.22
C ARG A 51 -0.42 26.37 -5.31
N THR A 52 -1.68 26.13 -5.62
CA THR A 52 -2.79 26.60 -4.79
C THR A 52 -2.99 25.68 -3.57
N ALA A 53 -3.57 26.19 -2.49
CA ALA A 53 -3.90 25.40 -1.29
C ALA A 53 -4.89 24.25 -1.55
N ARG A 54 -5.57 24.24 -2.71
CA ARG A 54 -6.46 23.16 -3.15
C ARG A 54 -5.74 22.04 -3.90
N SER A 55 -4.46 22.24 -4.23
CA SER A 55 -3.66 21.22 -4.93
C SER A 55 -3.48 20.00 -4.05
N LYS A 56 -3.78 18.82 -4.58
CA LYS A 56 -3.57 17.55 -3.89
C LYS A 56 -2.08 17.22 -3.92
N CYS A 57 -1.51 16.98 -2.75
CA CYS A 57 -0.25 16.29 -2.56
C CYS A 57 -0.51 14.87 -2.06
N TYR A 58 0.50 14.06 -1.95
CA TYR A 58 0.37 12.65 -1.61
C TYR A 58 1.37 12.25 -0.54
N MET A 59 0.92 11.40 0.36
CA MET A 59 1.77 10.63 1.25
C MET A 59 1.79 9.21 0.73
N TRP A 60 2.94 8.77 0.27
CA TRP A 60 3.18 7.40 -0.14
C TRP A 60 3.61 6.59 1.07
N LEU A 61 3.13 5.36 1.14
CA LEU A 61 3.47 4.39 2.16
C LEU A 61 4.08 3.18 1.49
N TYR A 62 5.23 2.75 1.99
CA TYR A 62 5.87 1.50 1.60
C TYR A 62 6.16 0.67 2.83
N ARG A 63 5.84 -0.61 2.78
CA ARG A 63 6.04 -1.49 3.93
C ARG A 63 6.40 -2.90 3.52
N THR A 64 7.01 -3.63 4.44
CA THR A 64 7.18 -5.07 4.36
C THR A 64 5.82 -5.80 4.43
N SER A 65 5.79 -7.09 4.07
CA SER A 65 4.62 -7.94 4.27
C SER A 65 4.26 -8.06 5.76
N GLY A 66 3.01 -8.49 6.04
CA GLY A 66 2.50 -8.55 7.41
C GLY A 66 3.11 -9.65 8.28
N ASP A 67 3.79 -10.61 7.66
CA ASP A 67 4.48 -11.74 8.29
C ASP A 67 6.00 -11.52 8.44
N ALA A 68 6.49 -10.32 8.15
CA ALA A 68 7.91 -9.99 8.32
C ALA A 68 8.31 -10.00 9.79
N GLU A 69 9.38 -10.71 10.13
CA GLU A 69 9.93 -10.78 11.49
C GLU A 69 10.29 -9.38 12.03
N HIS A 70 10.84 -8.52 11.16
CA HIS A 70 11.16 -7.14 11.48
C HIS A 70 10.41 -6.22 10.50
N PRO A 71 9.20 -5.79 10.85
CA PRO A 71 8.39 -4.96 9.97
C PRO A 71 8.98 -3.56 9.83
N ILE A 72 9.02 -3.08 8.58
CA ILE A 72 9.43 -1.73 8.24
C ILE A 72 8.25 -1.04 7.57
N VAL A 73 7.95 0.20 7.97
CA VAL A 73 6.97 1.07 7.35
C VAL A 73 7.62 2.42 7.11
N LEU A 74 7.66 2.87 5.87
CA LEU A 74 8.19 4.16 5.49
C LEU A 74 7.14 5.01 4.81
N TYR A 75 7.20 6.31 5.06
CA TYR A 75 6.34 7.31 4.45
C TYR A 75 7.18 8.26 3.62
N GLU A 76 6.69 8.61 2.45
CA GLU A 76 7.31 9.57 1.57
C GLU A 76 6.28 10.61 1.11
N TYR A 77 6.60 11.90 1.35
CA TYR A 77 5.80 13.00 0.83
C TYR A 77 6.15 13.27 -0.63
N GLN A 78 5.12 13.37 -1.47
CA GLN A 78 5.28 13.77 -2.87
C GLN A 78 4.24 14.83 -3.28
N PRO A 79 4.64 15.88 -4.03
CA PRO A 79 3.70 16.90 -4.48
C PRO A 79 2.75 16.41 -5.56
N THR A 80 2.99 15.23 -6.15
CA THR A 80 2.16 14.65 -7.23
C THR A 80 2.01 13.15 -7.07
N ARG A 81 1.01 12.57 -7.76
CA ARG A 81 0.80 11.11 -7.84
C ARG A 81 1.46 10.51 -9.10
N LYS A 82 2.59 11.05 -9.54
CA LYS A 82 3.24 10.54 -10.75
C LYS A 82 3.92 9.19 -10.51
N ALA A 83 3.93 8.33 -11.52
CA ALA A 83 4.56 7.02 -11.49
C ALA A 83 6.07 7.08 -11.18
N GLU A 84 6.72 8.17 -11.64
CA GLU A 84 8.14 8.42 -11.43
C GLU A 84 8.51 8.50 -9.94
N ASN A 85 7.58 8.93 -9.07
CA ASN A 85 7.82 8.97 -7.62
C ASN A 85 7.98 7.55 -7.05
N ALA A 86 7.07 6.63 -7.41
CA ALA A 86 7.18 5.23 -6.99
C ALA A 86 8.42 4.55 -7.61
N ALA A 87 8.74 4.86 -8.87
CA ALA A 87 9.94 4.32 -9.52
C ALA A 87 11.23 4.77 -8.84
N ALA A 88 11.32 6.05 -8.44
CA ALA A 88 12.47 6.59 -7.73
C ALA A 88 12.63 5.98 -6.33
N PHE A 89 11.54 5.84 -5.57
CA PHE A 89 11.58 5.21 -4.25
C PHE A 89 11.98 3.74 -4.33
N LEU A 90 11.50 3.01 -5.34
CA LEU A 90 11.74 1.58 -5.54
C LEU A 90 12.98 1.29 -6.37
N GLU A 91 13.85 2.28 -6.62
CA GLU A 91 15.11 2.06 -7.33
C GLU A 91 15.97 1.02 -6.60
N GLY A 92 16.39 -0.01 -7.32
CA GLY A 92 17.14 -1.15 -6.76
C GLY A 92 16.27 -2.26 -6.16
N PHE A 93 14.97 -2.09 -6.03
CA PHE A 93 14.06 -3.17 -5.63
C PHE A 93 13.83 -4.16 -6.78
N SER A 94 13.77 -5.44 -6.43
CA SER A 94 13.38 -6.52 -7.35
C SER A 94 12.53 -7.53 -6.59
N GLY A 95 11.28 -7.75 -7.03
CA GLY A 95 10.37 -8.64 -6.31
C GLY A 95 8.91 -8.36 -6.58
N TRP A 96 8.06 -8.68 -5.62
CA TRP A 96 6.62 -8.51 -5.69
C TRP A 96 6.18 -7.22 -4.98
N LEU A 97 5.46 -6.37 -5.68
CA LEU A 97 4.84 -5.17 -5.13
C LEU A 97 3.34 -5.35 -5.03
N HIS A 98 2.82 -5.44 -3.82
CA HIS A 98 1.39 -5.51 -3.56
C HIS A 98 0.81 -4.10 -3.47
N ALA A 99 -0.01 -3.72 -4.45
CA ALA A 99 -0.55 -2.36 -4.57
C ALA A 99 -2.03 -2.36 -4.98
N ASP A 100 -2.64 -1.19 -5.01
CA ASP A 100 -3.96 -0.98 -5.60
C ASP A 100 -3.91 -1.02 -7.15
N GLY A 101 -5.06 -0.76 -7.78
CA GLY A 101 -5.17 -0.71 -9.25
C GLY A 101 -4.68 0.60 -9.88
N TYR A 102 -3.87 1.40 -9.20
CA TYR A 102 -3.35 2.64 -9.78
C TYR A 102 -2.42 2.37 -10.97
N ALA A 103 -2.75 2.95 -12.13
CA ALA A 103 -2.02 2.73 -13.38
C ALA A 103 -0.54 3.14 -13.33
N GLY A 104 -0.15 3.98 -12.37
CA GLY A 104 1.25 4.39 -12.17
C GLY A 104 2.16 3.23 -11.81
N TYR A 105 1.67 2.24 -11.05
CA TYR A 105 2.46 1.06 -10.70
C TYR A 105 2.77 0.15 -11.90
N HIS A 106 1.93 0.17 -12.95
CA HIS A 106 2.18 -0.62 -14.18
C HIS A 106 3.27 -0.01 -15.09
N ARG A 107 3.84 1.13 -14.71
CA ARG A 107 5.00 1.74 -15.40
C ARG A 107 6.32 1.46 -14.70
N LEU A 108 6.31 0.68 -13.63
CA LEU A 108 7.52 0.26 -12.92
C LEU A 108 8.35 -0.69 -13.80
N PRO A 109 9.66 -0.80 -13.56
CA PRO A 109 10.54 -1.74 -14.26
C PRO A 109 10.05 -3.19 -14.16
N GLU A 110 10.35 -4.02 -15.17
CA GLU A 110 9.88 -5.41 -15.28
C GLU A 110 10.36 -6.34 -14.14
N ASN A 111 11.45 -5.98 -13.46
CA ASN A 111 11.92 -6.70 -12.28
C ASN A 111 11.01 -6.49 -11.05
N ILE A 112 10.05 -5.56 -11.10
CA ILE A 112 9.03 -5.33 -10.08
C ILE A 112 7.71 -5.90 -10.58
N ARG A 113 7.28 -7.02 -9.99
CA ARG A 113 6.02 -7.68 -10.32
C ARG A 113 4.89 -7.13 -9.47
N VAL A 114 4.02 -6.32 -10.09
CA VAL A 114 2.88 -5.72 -9.39
C VAL A 114 1.76 -6.75 -9.24
N VAL A 115 1.27 -6.93 -8.03
CA VAL A 115 0.11 -7.77 -7.68
C VAL A 115 -0.98 -6.94 -7.04
N GLY A 116 -2.24 -7.23 -7.42
CA GLY A 116 -3.39 -6.48 -6.95
C GLY A 116 -3.72 -6.75 -5.48
N CYS A 117 -4.18 -5.73 -4.79
CA CYS A 117 -4.64 -5.82 -3.41
C CYS A 117 -6.10 -6.23 -3.33
N TRP A 118 -6.38 -7.42 -2.81
CA TRP A 118 -7.75 -7.92 -2.60
C TRP A 118 -8.59 -7.03 -1.70
N ALA A 119 -8.00 -6.35 -0.72
CA ALA A 119 -8.73 -5.41 0.12
C ALA A 119 -9.24 -4.18 -0.66
N HIS A 120 -8.45 -3.68 -1.62
CA HIS A 120 -8.88 -2.61 -2.51
C HIS A 120 -9.96 -3.09 -3.49
N LEU A 121 -9.84 -4.29 -4.04
CA LEU A 121 -10.85 -4.88 -4.90
C LEU A 121 -12.17 -5.08 -4.14
N ARG A 122 -12.12 -5.67 -2.95
CA ARG A 122 -13.28 -5.83 -2.08
C ARG A 122 -13.98 -4.50 -1.79
N ARG A 123 -13.22 -3.45 -1.49
CA ARG A 123 -13.77 -2.10 -1.27
C ARG A 123 -14.53 -1.59 -2.51
N LYS A 124 -14.02 -1.85 -3.72
CA LYS A 124 -14.70 -1.45 -4.95
C LYS A 124 -16.04 -2.14 -5.14
N PHE A 125 -16.13 -3.44 -4.83
CA PHE A 125 -17.40 -4.14 -4.84
C PHE A 125 -18.36 -3.61 -3.77
N ASP A 126 -17.88 -3.36 -2.55
CA ASP A 126 -18.68 -2.79 -1.47
C ASP A 126 -19.23 -1.39 -1.83
N GLU A 127 -18.38 -0.50 -2.38
CA GLU A 127 -18.78 0.82 -2.89
C GLU A 127 -19.85 0.69 -3.99
N ALA A 128 -19.69 -0.26 -4.91
CA ALA A 128 -20.65 -0.49 -6.00
C ALA A 128 -22.00 -1.00 -5.47
N VAL A 129 -22.01 -1.94 -4.53
CA VAL A 129 -23.25 -2.41 -3.87
C VAL A 129 -23.94 -1.26 -3.13
N ASN A 130 -23.18 -0.45 -2.40
CA ASN A 130 -23.72 0.66 -1.62
C ASN A 130 -24.26 1.82 -2.48
N ALA A 131 -23.77 1.96 -3.71
CA ALA A 131 -24.29 2.93 -4.68
C ALA A 131 -25.67 2.55 -5.23
N LEU A 132 -26.09 1.28 -5.14
CA LEU A 132 -27.39 0.81 -5.61
C LEU A 132 -28.50 1.05 -4.58
N PRO A 133 -29.75 1.33 -5.02
CA PRO A 133 -30.92 1.26 -4.16
C PRO A 133 -31.04 -0.11 -3.50
N LYS A 134 -31.58 -0.17 -2.28
CA LYS A 134 -31.64 -1.41 -1.49
C LYS A 134 -32.28 -2.58 -2.24
N GLU A 135 -33.32 -2.28 -3.01
CA GLU A 135 -34.10 -3.26 -3.79
C GLU A 135 -33.31 -3.90 -4.94
N GLN A 136 -32.24 -3.24 -5.41
CA GLN A 136 -31.41 -3.69 -6.53
C GLN A 136 -30.10 -4.35 -6.07
N ARG A 137 -29.83 -4.43 -4.77
CA ARG A 137 -28.58 -5.01 -4.24
C ARG A 137 -28.56 -6.52 -4.31
N VAL A 138 -29.71 -7.16 -4.11
CA VAL A 138 -29.82 -8.61 -4.11
C VAL A 138 -29.62 -9.14 -5.54
N GLY A 139 -28.69 -10.08 -5.70
CA GLY A 139 -28.37 -10.72 -6.99
C GLY A 139 -27.63 -9.84 -7.99
N CYS A 140 -27.10 -8.66 -7.58
CA CYS A 140 -26.25 -7.88 -8.46
C CYS A 140 -24.82 -8.47 -8.52
N ALA A 141 -24.17 -8.34 -9.68
CA ALA A 141 -22.79 -8.83 -9.88
C ALA A 141 -21.77 -8.26 -8.87
N ALA A 142 -22.00 -7.03 -8.39
CA ALA A 142 -21.13 -6.43 -7.37
C ALA A 142 -21.27 -7.13 -6.01
N LEU A 143 -22.45 -7.61 -5.64
CA LEU A 143 -22.67 -8.39 -4.42
C LEU A 143 -21.97 -9.75 -4.53
N GLU A 144 -22.11 -10.43 -5.66
CA GLU A 144 -21.43 -11.68 -5.93
C GLU A 144 -19.90 -11.53 -5.81
N GLY A 145 -19.32 -10.50 -6.44
CA GLY A 145 -17.90 -10.19 -6.30
C GLY A 145 -17.46 -9.90 -4.87
N LEU A 146 -18.30 -9.22 -4.08
CA LEU A 146 -18.06 -8.96 -2.67
C LEU A 146 -18.07 -10.26 -1.84
N GLU A 147 -19.00 -11.16 -2.12
CA GLU A 147 -19.10 -12.48 -1.48
C GLU A 147 -17.88 -13.34 -1.77
N TYR A 148 -17.39 -13.37 -3.03
CA TYR A 148 -16.12 -14.03 -3.37
C TYR A 148 -14.95 -13.48 -2.57
N CYS A 149 -14.80 -12.16 -2.51
CA CYS A 149 -13.74 -11.55 -1.71
C CYS A 149 -13.86 -11.93 -0.23
N ASN A 150 -15.07 -11.94 0.33
CA ASN A 150 -15.30 -12.31 1.73
C ASN A 150 -14.94 -13.78 1.98
N ALA A 151 -15.29 -14.69 1.06
CA ALA A 151 -14.93 -16.11 1.15
C ALA A 151 -13.40 -16.30 1.15
N LEU A 152 -12.67 -15.62 0.25
CA LEU A 152 -11.21 -15.66 0.22
C LEU A 152 -10.59 -15.14 1.53
N PHE A 153 -11.09 -14.03 2.07
CA PHE A 153 -10.62 -13.53 3.37
C PHE A 153 -10.95 -14.49 4.53
N GLY A 154 -12.10 -15.18 4.48
CA GLY A 154 -12.47 -16.22 5.44
C GLY A 154 -11.46 -17.37 5.45
N ILE A 155 -11.13 -17.90 4.26
CA ILE A 155 -10.11 -18.94 4.11
C ILE A 155 -8.75 -18.47 4.66
N GLU A 156 -8.31 -17.28 4.31
CA GLU A 156 -7.03 -16.73 4.81
C GLU A 156 -7.01 -16.59 6.34
N GLN A 157 -8.15 -16.24 6.95
CA GLN A 157 -8.26 -16.14 8.40
C GLN A 157 -8.16 -17.53 9.09
N GLU A 158 -8.78 -18.54 8.50
CA GLU A 158 -8.67 -19.92 8.98
C GLU A 158 -7.24 -20.46 8.89
N LEU A 159 -6.53 -20.08 7.83
CA LEU A 159 -5.16 -20.54 7.57
C LEU A 159 -4.08 -19.70 8.27
N ALA A 160 -4.44 -18.60 8.93
CA ALA A 160 -3.47 -17.62 9.47
C ALA A 160 -2.48 -18.20 10.50
N GLY A 161 -2.89 -19.25 11.23
CA GLY A 161 -2.06 -19.92 12.25
C GLY A 161 -1.16 -21.04 11.70
N LEU A 162 -1.27 -21.39 10.42
CA LEU A 162 -0.51 -22.49 9.83
C LEU A 162 0.90 -22.05 9.39
N PRO A 163 1.90 -22.97 9.44
CA PRO A 163 3.20 -22.75 8.81
C PRO A 163 3.08 -22.41 7.31
N PRO A 164 4.05 -21.67 6.72
CA PRO A 164 3.96 -21.23 5.33
C PRO A 164 3.72 -22.36 4.32
N GLU A 165 4.37 -23.51 4.47
CA GLU A 165 4.24 -24.67 3.60
C GLU A 165 2.82 -25.27 3.66
N GLU A 166 2.31 -25.50 4.87
CA GLU A 166 0.95 -26.04 5.05
C GLU A 166 -0.10 -25.05 4.55
N ARG A 167 0.11 -23.75 4.78
CA ARG A 167 -0.77 -22.70 4.27
C ARG A 167 -0.80 -22.71 2.75
N TYR A 168 0.35 -22.88 2.11
CA TYR A 168 0.42 -22.98 0.64
C TYR A 168 -0.36 -24.18 0.11
N GLU A 169 -0.18 -25.35 0.70
CA GLU A 169 -0.90 -26.58 0.30
C GLU A 169 -2.41 -26.41 0.47
N GLN A 170 -2.86 -25.89 1.62
CA GLN A 170 -4.28 -25.66 1.87
C GLN A 170 -4.88 -24.62 0.90
N ARG A 171 -4.15 -23.54 0.59
CA ARG A 171 -4.58 -22.61 -0.44
C ARG A 171 -4.77 -23.26 -1.81
N CYS A 172 -3.83 -24.10 -2.22
CA CYS A 172 -3.94 -24.82 -3.49
C CYS A 172 -5.21 -25.68 -3.55
N LEU A 173 -5.59 -26.32 -2.44
CA LEU A 173 -6.80 -27.14 -2.37
C LEU A 173 -8.08 -26.28 -2.34
N LEU A 174 -8.12 -25.25 -1.51
CA LEU A 174 -9.34 -24.47 -1.27
C LEU A 174 -9.63 -23.45 -2.38
N TYR A 175 -8.60 -22.84 -2.98
CA TYR A 175 -8.78 -21.87 -4.07
C TYR A 175 -9.06 -22.51 -5.42
N THR A 176 -8.67 -23.78 -5.62
CA THR A 176 -8.90 -24.51 -6.85
C THR A 176 -10.15 -25.40 -6.78
N SER A 177 -10.83 -25.46 -5.64
CA SER A 177 -12.13 -26.13 -5.55
C SER A 177 -13.09 -25.50 -6.57
N PRO A 178 -13.78 -26.30 -7.38
CA PRO A 178 -14.73 -25.75 -8.33
C PRO A 178 -15.74 -24.90 -7.57
N SER A 179 -15.96 -23.70 -8.08
CA SER A 179 -17.02 -22.81 -7.59
C SER A 179 -18.35 -23.57 -7.58
N PRO A 180 -19.18 -23.41 -6.55
CA PRO A 180 -20.48 -24.06 -6.49
C PRO A 180 -21.38 -23.68 -7.66
#